data_7753906f7722ad740db93604f7797084
#
_entry.id   7753906f7722ad740db93604f7797084
#
_cell.length_a   1.000
_cell.length_b   1.000
_cell.length_c   1.000
_cell.angle_alpha   90.00
_cell.angle_beta   90.00
_cell.angle_gamma   90.00
#
_symmetry.space_group_name_H-M   'P 1'
#
loop_
_entity.id
_entity.type
_entity.pdbx_description
1 polymer ?
#
loop_
_entity_poly.entity_id
_entity_poly.type
_entity_poly.pdbx_seq_one_letter_code
_entity_poly.pdbx_strand_id
1 'polypeptide(L)'
;MTDENAARPRPRSRSWLDLLSDERSVTDLESHRRATLAGAPVEEHDAIEAQADLALGIRARLSERKKHADELTVLNDLARRLASLRASTEVLQEVALQARRLLGVDVAYIMLMQGSGTLRIDVVEGTLGSIMRGIELTTGSGLGGEVVRTGRPVWSEVYLEDTRFPHIGSVDEAASSEQLGGILGVPLLAGEETIGVLLAADRQPRRFSGREIELLAALAAHAAVAIRNAQLFEQYREAADELERSNAILQLTNDIRQRAIELRETLTGVVIRGGGFAEVAAEIARAIGADVTVLGANDERLSGPDTAGAGVGRATFGDPPVSAPHRFTSDAGEGVAVPVLLRSGYAGCMVTTAATPLDDEAVRLLTIGATSVALVIASERSLAEAELRTRGEFVNALLAPDADEASIRRRARSTGIDIDAISIVAVLDPGAEDPREAAQLASRLSGELGGWSADHADHVVVLLPGVTAAETRERIA
;
A
#
# COMPACT_ATOMS: atom_id res chain seq x y z
N MET A 1 77.93 40.28 -66.65
CA MET A 1 78.21 40.27 -65.19
C MET A 1 77.14 41.13 -64.57
N THR A 2 76.09 40.53 -64.19
CA THR A 2 74.89 41.12 -63.55
C THR A 2 74.92 40.71 -62.10
N ASP A 3 75.00 41.69 -61.21
CA ASP A 3 75.09 41.58 -59.79
C ASP A 3 73.67 41.33 -59.22
N GLU A 4 73.38 40.10 -58.81
CA GLU A 4 72.11 39.68 -58.24
C GLU A 4 72.28 39.51 -56.73
N ASN A 5 72.33 40.69 -56.07
CA ASN A 5 72.31 40.71 -54.57
C ASN A 5 70.88 40.94 -54.11
N ALA A 6 70.02 39.85 -54.17
CA ALA A 6 68.71 39.83 -53.62
C ALA A 6 68.82 39.82 -52.10
N ALA A 7 68.52 40.93 -51.48
CA ALA A 7 68.41 41.07 -50.04
C ALA A 7 67.34 40.12 -49.51
N ARG A 8 67.71 39.04 -48.78
CA ARG A 8 66.83 38.19 -48.02
C ARG A 8 65.99 39.04 -47.06
N PRO A 9 64.66 38.92 -47.10
CA PRO A 9 63.84 39.69 -46.15
C PRO A 9 64.22 39.30 -44.72
N ARG A 10 64.58 40.28 -43.88
CA ARG A 10 64.79 40.09 -42.44
C ARG A 10 63.54 39.51 -41.85
N PRO A 11 63.60 38.47 -41.01
CA PRO A 11 62.44 37.93 -40.30
C PRO A 11 61.77 39.07 -39.53
N ARG A 12 60.49 39.36 -39.83
CA ARG A 12 59.70 40.35 -39.04
C ARG A 12 59.82 39.98 -37.58
N SER A 13 60.37 40.89 -36.74
CA SER A 13 60.37 40.72 -35.30
C SER A 13 58.90 40.57 -34.87
N ARG A 14 58.60 39.45 -34.19
CA ARG A 14 57.24 39.23 -33.65
C ARG A 14 56.90 40.37 -32.71
N SER A 15 55.71 40.95 -32.86
CA SER A 15 55.26 41.98 -31.92
C SER A 15 54.82 41.38 -30.61
N TRP A 16 54.72 42.18 -29.56
CA TRP A 16 54.15 41.75 -28.27
C TRP A 16 52.74 41.20 -28.43
N LEU A 17 51.95 41.76 -29.36
CA LEU A 17 50.60 41.32 -29.67
C LEU A 17 50.59 39.92 -30.32
N ASP A 18 51.55 39.62 -31.22
CA ASP A 18 51.68 38.29 -31.83
C ASP A 18 51.99 37.23 -30.78
N LEU A 19 52.88 37.53 -29.83
CA LEU A 19 53.22 36.61 -28.72
C LEU A 19 52.05 36.37 -27.76
N LEU A 20 51.27 37.39 -27.46
CA LEU A 20 50.09 37.30 -26.65
C LEU A 20 48.97 36.52 -27.35
N SER A 21 48.77 36.76 -28.67
CA SER A 21 47.78 36.05 -29.51
C SER A 21 48.09 34.56 -29.65
N ASP A 22 49.43 34.25 -29.79
CA ASP A 22 49.91 32.86 -29.84
C ASP A 22 49.93 32.16 -28.48
N GLU A 23 49.42 32.79 -27.41
CA GLU A 23 49.41 32.30 -26.04
C GLU A 23 50.79 31.86 -25.51
N ARG A 24 51.88 32.52 -25.95
CA ARG A 24 53.23 32.20 -25.54
C ARG A 24 53.43 32.31 -24.05
N SER A 25 54.41 31.54 -23.51
CA SER A 25 54.69 31.50 -22.10
C SER A 25 55.32 32.82 -21.60
N VAL A 26 55.27 33.04 -20.27
CA VAL A 26 55.93 34.16 -19.62
C VAL A 26 57.42 34.15 -19.94
N THR A 27 58.05 32.97 -19.99
CA THR A 27 59.45 32.79 -20.34
C THR A 27 59.76 33.22 -21.78
N ASP A 28 58.82 32.98 -22.73
CA ASP A 28 58.98 33.45 -24.10
C ASP A 28 58.87 34.97 -24.20
N LEU A 29 57.94 35.59 -23.47
CA LEU A 29 57.79 37.04 -23.42
C LEU A 29 59.04 37.72 -22.79
N GLU A 30 59.59 37.15 -21.71
CA GLU A 30 60.82 37.64 -21.11
C GLU A 30 62.05 37.43 -21.99
N SER A 31 62.07 36.35 -22.78
CA SER A 31 63.14 36.13 -23.75
C SER A 31 63.02 37.14 -24.89
N HIS A 32 61.84 37.48 -25.36
CA HIS A 32 61.60 38.53 -26.33
C HIS A 32 61.99 39.92 -25.80
N ARG A 33 61.63 40.23 -24.51
CA ARG A 33 62.06 41.46 -23.81
C ARG A 33 63.57 41.61 -23.88
N ARG A 34 64.34 40.60 -23.50
CA ARG A 34 65.79 40.61 -23.49
C ARG A 34 66.37 40.79 -24.89
N ALA A 35 65.82 40.10 -25.90
CA ALA A 35 66.25 40.19 -27.27
C ALA A 35 65.98 41.57 -27.91
N THR A 36 64.82 42.16 -27.60
CA THR A 36 64.44 43.48 -28.11
C THR A 36 65.29 44.59 -27.47
N LEU A 37 65.52 44.52 -26.15
CA LEU A 37 66.41 45.47 -25.48
C LEU A 37 67.86 45.41 -25.97
N ALA A 38 68.37 44.18 -26.21
CA ALA A 38 69.74 44.02 -26.73
C ALA A 38 69.97 44.58 -28.16
N GLY A 39 68.87 44.72 -28.96
CA GLY A 39 68.94 45.23 -30.31
C GLY A 39 68.50 46.69 -30.49
N ALA A 40 68.04 47.35 -29.43
CA ALA A 40 67.48 48.70 -29.49
C ALA A 40 68.45 49.77 -28.92
N PRO A 41 68.39 51.05 -29.38
CA PRO A 41 69.09 52.17 -28.78
C PRO A 41 68.61 52.40 -27.31
N VAL A 42 69.54 52.94 -26.48
CA VAL A 42 69.30 53.16 -25.05
C VAL A 42 68.09 54.08 -24.83
N GLU A 43 67.83 55.02 -25.73
CA GLU A 43 66.71 55.97 -25.67
C GLU A 43 65.34 55.30 -25.83
N GLU A 44 65.27 54.07 -26.37
CA GLU A 44 64.02 53.30 -26.52
C GLU A 44 63.78 52.27 -25.42
N HIS A 45 64.75 52.05 -24.54
CA HIS A 45 64.71 51.03 -23.51
C HIS A 45 63.50 51.18 -22.58
N ASP A 46 63.21 52.39 -22.10
CA ASP A 46 62.09 52.66 -21.20
C ASP A 46 60.73 52.34 -21.88
N ALA A 47 60.60 52.62 -23.17
CA ALA A 47 59.40 52.32 -23.94
C ALA A 47 59.22 50.80 -24.17
N ILE A 48 60.33 50.09 -24.41
CA ILE A 48 60.32 48.64 -24.57
C ILE A 48 60.00 47.96 -23.24
N GLU A 49 60.55 48.43 -22.14
CA GLU A 49 60.24 47.90 -20.79
C GLU A 49 58.78 48.12 -20.42
N ALA A 50 58.23 49.31 -20.65
CA ALA A 50 56.81 49.57 -20.43
C ALA A 50 55.89 48.68 -21.22
N GLN A 51 56.23 48.39 -22.51
CA GLN A 51 55.48 47.46 -23.38
C GLN A 51 55.60 46.02 -22.88
N ALA A 52 56.79 45.60 -22.41
CA ALA A 52 57.01 44.28 -21.87
C ALA A 52 56.21 44.05 -20.59
N ASP A 53 56.24 45.02 -19.66
CA ASP A 53 55.50 44.94 -18.40
C ASP A 53 53.96 44.91 -18.67
N LEU A 54 53.47 45.67 -19.64
CA LEU A 54 52.09 45.64 -20.04
C LEU A 54 51.71 44.26 -20.66
N ALA A 55 52.57 43.71 -21.54
CA ALA A 55 52.36 42.39 -22.12
C ALA A 55 52.38 41.28 -21.10
N LEU A 56 53.32 41.30 -20.13
CA LEU A 56 53.35 40.35 -19.02
C LEU A 56 52.12 40.48 -18.12
N GLY A 57 51.68 41.69 -17.84
CA GLY A 57 50.43 41.93 -17.05
C GLY A 57 49.17 41.41 -17.78
N ILE A 58 49.08 41.62 -19.11
CA ILE A 58 47.97 41.06 -19.90
C ILE A 58 48.01 39.53 -19.89
N ARG A 59 49.21 38.93 -20.08
CA ARG A 59 49.37 37.45 -20.07
C ARG A 59 48.98 36.84 -18.71
N ALA A 60 49.36 37.47 -17.64
CA ALA A 60 48.98 37.04 -16.29
C ALA A 60 47.43 37.03 -16.12
N ARG A 61 46.76 38.11 -16.56
CA ARG A 61 45.28 38.21 -16.50
C ARG A 61 44.62 37.21 -17.43
N LEU A 62 45.13 36.97 -18.65
CA LEU A 62 44.59 35.96 -19.55
C LEU A 62 44.76 34.55 -18.98
N SER A 63 45.92 34.25 -18.38
CA SER A 63 46.16 32.95 -17.73
C SER A 63 45.22 32.71 -16.56
N GLU A 64 44.98 33.74 -15.76
CA GLU A 64 44.04 33.67 -14.64
C GLU A 64 42.58 33.45 -15.12
N ARG A 65 42.16 34.19 -16.15
CA ARG A 65 40.82 33.97 -16.76
C ARG A 65 40.68 32.58 -17.34
N LYS A 66 41.70 32.07 -18.05
CA LYS A 66 41.68 30.71 -18.63
C LYS A 66 41.53 29.64 -17.50
N LYS A 67 42.33 29.77 -16.44
CA LYS A 67 42.18 28.89 -15.29
C LYS A 67 40.76 28.92 -14.69
N HIS A 68 40.14 30.10 -14.58
CA HIS A 68 38.77 30.24 -14.11
C HIS A 68 37.76 29.57 -15.06
N ALA A 69 37.93 29.72 -16.36
CA ALA A 69 37.09 29.10 -17.36
C ALA A 69 37.20 27.58 -17.38
N ASP A 70 38.41 27.04 -17.24
CA ASP A 70 38.69 25.61 -17.13
C ASP A 70 38.05 25.02 -15.86
N GLU A 71 38.13 25.72 -14.72
CA GLU A 71 37.49 25.33 -13.48
C GLU A 71 35.97 25.32 -13.55
N LEU A 72 35.38 26.34 -14.16
CA LEU A 72 33.94 26.37 -14.40
C LEU A 72 33.47 25.22 -15.30
N THR A 73 34.29 24.85 -16.29
CA THR A 73 33.99 23.71 -17.18
C THR A 73 34.01 22.41 -16.39
N VAL A 74 35.01 22.18 -15.56
CA VAL A 74 35.09 21.00 -14.68
C VAL A 74 33.91 20.94 -13.73
N LEU A 75 33.54 22.05 -13.10
CA LEU A 75 32.38 22.12 -12.21
C LEU A 75 31.07 21.83 -12.92
N ASN A 76 30.91 22.35 -14.15
CA ASN A 76 29.70 22.09 -14.95
C ASN A 76 29.60 20.62 -15.37
N ASP A 77 30.71 20.00 -15.76
CA ASP A 77 30.74 18.58 -16.10
C ASP A 77 30.43 17.69 -14.87
N LEU A 78 30.95 18.07 -13.70
CA LEU A 78 30.59 17.44 -12.43
C LEU A 78 29.09 17.57 -12.12
N ALA A 79 28.55 18.79 -12.29
CA ALA A 79 27.11 19.02 -12.07
C ALA A 79 26.23 18.14 -12.97
N ARG A 80 26.62 17.98 -14.24
CA ARG A 80 25.91 17.06 -15.17
C ARG A 80 26.01 15.60 -14.75
N ARG A 81 27.16 15.15 -14.30
CA ARG A 81 27.34 13.78 -13.77
C ARG A 81 26.49 13.55 -12.52
N LEU A 82 26.54 14.46 -11.56
CA LEU A 82 25.73 14.39 -10.33
C LEU A 82 24.23 14.36 -10.65
N ALA A 83 23.77 15.15 -11.63
CA ALA A 83 22.37 15.16 -12.05
C ALA A 83 21.92 13.86 -12.74
N SER A 84 22.85 13.02 -13.21
CA SER A 84 22.52 11.71 -13.82
C SER A 84 22.38 10.58 -12.81
N LEU A 85 22.88 10.75 -11.57
CA LEU A 85 22.77 9.79 -10.49
C LEU A 85 21.34 9.84 -9.93
N ARG A 86 20.77 8.67 -9.66
CA ARG A 86 19.38 8.55 -9.16
C ARG A 86 19.30 8.18 -7.68
N ALA A 87 20.32 7.50 -7.16
CA ALA A 87 20.39 7.13 -5.77
C ALA A 87 21.08 8.24 -4.97
N SER A 88 20.45 8.68 -3.90
CA SER A 88 20.97 9.70 -2.98
C SER A 88 22.36 9.34 -2.45
N THR A 89 22.58 8.08 -2.11
CA THR A 89 23.89 7.59 -1.61
C THR A 89 25.01 7.72 -2.65
N GLU A 90 24.72 7.44 -3.93
CA GLU A 90 25.72 7.57 -5.00
C GLU A 90 26.12 9.03 -5.22
N VAL A 91 25.14 9.95 -5.18
CA VAL A 91 25.40 11.39 -5.26
C VAL A 91 26.33 11.85 -4.13
N LEU A 92 26.02 11.45 -2.90
CA LEU A 92 26.80 11.82 -1.72
C LEU A 92 28.25 11.31 -1.80
N GLN A 93 28.44 10.05 -2.22
CA GLN A 93 29.76 9.45 -2.40
C GLN A 93 30.59 10.19 -3.46
N GLU A 94 29.99 10.45 -4.62
CA GLU A 94 30.68 11.15 -5.71
C GLU A 94 31.06 12.58 -5.29
N VAL A 95 30.18 13.32 -4.59
CA VAL A 95 30.46 14.66 -4.08
C VAL A 95 31.63 14.66 -3.10
N ALA A 96 31.65 13.75 -2.12
CA ALA A 96 32.72 13.64 -1.15
C ALA A 96 34.06 13.28 -1.83
N LEU A 97 34.03 12.34 -2.78
CA LEU A 97 35.21 11.96 -3.57
C LEU A 97 35.77 13.15 -4.38
N GLN A 98 34.90 13.91 -5.02
CA GLN A 98 35.31 15.08 -5.78
C GLN A 98 35.85 16.22 -4.90
N ALA A 99 35.23 16.47 -3.75
CA ALA A 99 35.70 17.44 -2.78
C ALA A 99 37.14 17.11 -2.32
N ARG A 100 37.38 15.84 -1.97
CA ARG A 100 38.70 15.34 -1.59
C ARG A 100 39.75 15.55 -2.69
N ARG A 101 39.38 15.21 -3.93
CA ARG A 101 40.31 15.35 -5.07
C ARG A 101 40.58 16.79 -5.45
N LEU A 102 39.57 17.65 -5.46
CA LEU A 102 39.69 19.05 -5.87
C LEU A 102 40.58 19.86 -4.90
N LEU A 103 40.44 19.60 -3.59
CA LEU A 103 41.25 20.31 -2.59
C LEU A 103 42.55 19.58 -2.25
N GLY A 104 42.73 18.34 -2.71
CA GLY A 104 43.92 17.53 -2.36
C GLY A 104 44.03 17.26 -0.87
N VAL A 105 42.88 17.07 -0.18
CA VAL A 105 42.80 16.82 1.26
C VAL A 105 42.81 15.33 1.58
N ASP A 106 43.12 14.97 2.82
CA ASP A 106 43.15 13.58 3.26
C ASP A 106 41.77 12.99 3.34
N VAL A 107 40.77 13.81 3.73
CA VAL A 107 39.39 13.38 3.99
C VAL A 107 38.37 14.40 3.50
N ALA A 108 37.22 13.91 2.97
CA ALA A 108 36.04 14.71 2.80
C ALA A 108 34.82 13.93 3.30
N TYR A 109 33.88 14.62 3.91
CA TYR A 109 32.66 13.99 4.42
C TYR A 109 31.45 14.92 4.32
N ILE A 110 30.28 14.31 4.27
CA ILE A 110 29.01 15.02 4.16
C ILE A 110 28.16 14.71 5.39
N MET A 111 27.66 15.76 5.97
CA MET A 111 26.65 15.71 7.02
C MET A 111 25.33 16.20 6.47
N LEU A 112 24.26 15.43 6.64
CA LEU A 112 22.91 15.83 6.25
C LEU A 112 22.06 16.18 7.47
N MET A 113 21.18 17.17 7.27
CA MET A 113 20.18 17.54 8.27
C MET A 113 19.15 16.42 8.41
N GLN A 114 18.86 16.04 9.65
CA GLN A 114 17.78 15.13 10.00
C GLN A 114 16.56 15.95 10.47
N GLY A 115 15.37 15.36 10.35
CA GLY A 115 14.11 16.04 10.71
C GLY A 115 14.01 16.56 12.16
N SER A 116 14.92 16.12 13.04
CA SER A 116 15.05 16.57 14.43
C SER A 116 15.91 17.85 14.62
N GLY A 117 16.46 18.43 13.54
CA GLY A 117 17.42 19.54 13.63
C GLY A 117 18.81 19.09 14.03
N THR A 118 19.14 17.82 13.86
CA THR A 118 20.48 17.25 14.05
C THR A 118 21.19 17.06 12.71
N LEU A 119 22.52 17.10 12.71
CA LEU A 119 23.36 16.75 11.57
C LEU A 119 23.92 15.35 11.79
N ARG A 120 23.80 14.48 10.79
CA ARG A 120 24.38 13.14 10.81
C ARG A 120 25.42 12.99 9.69
N ILE A 121 26.55 12.35 10.02
CA ILE A 121 27.56 12.00 9.02
C ILE A 121 27.06 10.81 8.20
N ASP A 122 26.67 11.04 6.94
CA ASP A 122 26.14 10.02 6.05
C ASP A 122 27.22 9.38 5.17
N VAL A 123 28.18 10.17 4.71
CA VAL A 123 29.27 9.70 3.83
C VAL A 123 30.62 10.26 4.27
N VAL A 124 31.63 9.42 4.17
CA VAL A 124 33.02 9.74 4.42
C VAL A 124 33.87 9.15 3.30
N GLU A 125 34.73 9.99 2.70
CA GLU A 125 35.73 9.61 1.70
C GLU A 125 37.13 9.91 2.20
N GLY A 126 38.01 8.92 2.17
CA GLY A 126 39.37 9.00 2.68
C GLY A 126 39.64 7.98 3.77
N THR A 127 40.73 8.16 4.50
CA THR A 127 41.23 7.20 5.50
C THR A 127 40.64 7.39 6.90
N LEU A 128 39.50 8.05 7.04
CA LEU A 128 38.79 8.09 8.32
C LEU A 128 38.16 6.71 8.61
N GLY A 129 38.41 6.21 9.80
CA GLY A 129 37.84 4.95 10.25
C GLY A 129 36.32 4.95 10.31
N SER A 130 35.73 3.76 10.54
CA SER A 130 34.30 3.57 10.67
C SER A 130 33.63 4.34 11.83
N ILE A 131 34.45 4.90 12.73
CA ILE A 131 34.00 5.60 13.95
C ILE A 131 33.25 6.91 13.63
N MET A 132 33.61 7.59 12.54
CA MET A 132 32.97 8.88 12.19
C MET A 132 31.59 8.72 11.55
N ARG A 133 31.30 7.58 10.89
CA ARG A 133 30.02 7.39 10.21
C ARG A 133 28.88 7.19 11.21
N GLY A 134 27.81 7.95 11.05
CA GLY A 134 26.63 7.87 11.91
C GLY A 134 26.68 8.75 13.16
N ILE A 135 27.80 9.52 13.38
CA ILE A 135 27.85 10.52 14.45
C ILE A 135 26.78 11.59 14.18
N GLU A 136 25.99 11.89 15.19
CA GLU A 136 24.99 12.94 15.18
C GLU A 136 25.45 14.16 15.99
N LEU A 137 25.22 15.34 15.43
CA LEU A 137 25.56 16.63 16.00
C LEU A 137 24.32 17.51 16.07
N THR A 138 24.15 18.25 17.14
CA THR A 138 23.12 19.30 17.18
C THR A 138 23.58 20.52 16.38
N THR A 139 22.63 21.21 15.76
CA THR A 139 22.89 22.50 15.11
C THR A 139 23.52 23.49 16.10
N GLY A 140 24.63 24.10 15.70
CA GLY A 140 25.42 25.01 16.57
C GLY A 140 26.57 24.36 17.32
N SER A 141 26.77 23.04 17.20
CA SER A 141 27.88 22.32 17.83
C SER A 141 28.92 21.85 16.81
N GLY A 142 30.15 21.98 17.12
CA GLY A 142 31.29 21.72 16.23
C GLY A 142 31.30 22.65 15.01
N LEU A 143 32.29 22.47 14.13
CA LEU A 143 32.42 23.29 12.91
C LEU A 143 31.24 23.10 11.96
N GLY A 144 30.73 21.88 11.81
CA GLY A 144 29.55 21.59 10.95
C GLY A 144 28.29 22.31 11.44
N GLY A 145 28.03 22.31 12.76
CA GLY A 145 26.92 23.03 13.35
C GLY A 145 27.04 24.55 13.20
N GLU A 146 28.25 25.08 13.25
CA GLU A 146 28.51 26.51 13.03
C GLU A 146 28.27 26.92 11.57
N VAL A 147 28.63 26.05 10.60
CA VAL A 147 28.30 26.27 9.18
C VAL A 147 26.79 26.34 8.96
N VAL A 148 26.01 25.44 9.56
CA VAL A 148 24.54 25.46 9.47
C VAL A 148 23.96 26.74 10.10
N ARG A 149 24.45 27.10 11.28
CA ARG A 149 23.99 28.29 12.02
C ARG A 149 24.22 29.58 11.26
N THR A 150 25.38 29.69 10.59
CA THR A 150 25.79 30.91 9.89
C THR A 150 25.36 30.94 8.41
N GLY A 151 25.10 29.78 7.81
CA GLY A 151 24.87 29.64 6.36
C GLY A 151 26.10 30.03 5.53
N ARG A 152 27.30 30.02 6.12
CA ARG A 152 28.55 30.49 5.52
C ARG A 152 29.68 29.47 5.67
N PRO A 153 30.68 29.47 4.77
CA PRO A 153 31.89 28.69 4.96
C PRO A 153 32.58 29.02 6.29
N VAL A 154 33.01 28.00 7.01
CA VAL A 154 33.78 28.08 8.24
C VAL A 154 34.99 27.15 8.09
N TRP A 155 36.16 27.62 8.51
CA TRP A 155 37.38 26.83 8.48
C TRP A 155 38.20 27.02 9.77
N SER A 156 39.00 26.02 10.10
CA SER A 156 39.94 26.06 11.20
C SER A 156 41.31 25.51 10.73
N GLU A 157 42.38 26.12 11.16
CA GLU A 157 43.76 25.66 10.86
C GLU A 157 44.13 24.46 11.76
N VAL A 158 43.67 24.50 13.03
CA VAL A 158 43.86 23.44 14.03
C VAL A 158 42.53 23.24 14.74
N TYR A 159 41.78 22.21 14.32
CA TYR A 159 40.39 22.02 14.75
C TYR A 159 40.22 21.93 16.27
N LEU A 160 41.06 21.11 16.94
CA LEU A 160 40.94 20.84 18.38
C LEU A 160 41.30 22.04 19.28
N GLU A 161 42.01 23.03 18.75
CA GLU A 161 42.41 24.23 19.48
C GLU A 161 41.51 25.44 19.23
N ASP A 162 40.55 25.31 18.32
CA ASP A 162 39.69 26.41 17.86
C ASP A 162 38.50 26.66 18.78
N THR A 163 38.51 27.72 19.52
CA THR A 163 37.48 28.09 20.50
C THR A 163 36.30 28.87 19.93
N ARG A 164 36.24 29.08 18.60
CA ARG A 164 35.17 29.85 17.95
C ARG A 164 33.83 29.13 17.90
N PHE A 165 33.83 27.83 18.10
CA PHE A 165 32.60 27.00 18.12
C PHE A 165 32.66 26.01 19.30
N PRO A 166 31.49 25.58 19.83
CA PRO A 166 31.42 24.59 20.90
C PRO A 166 31.92 23.22 20.44
N HIS A 167 32.78 22.62 21.22
CA HIS A 167 33.31 21.28 21.02
C HIS A 167 32.38 20.23 21.64
N ILE A 168 32.31 19.04 21.04
CA ILE A 168 31.55 17.88 21.51
C ILE A 168 32.49 16.71 21.71
N GLY A 169 32.51 16.13 22.89
CA GLY A 169 33.45 15.09 23.26
C GLY A 169 33.53 13.91 22.29
N SER A 170 32.42 13.40 21.80
CA SER A 170 32.38 12.28 20.81
C SER A 170 33.00 12.66 19.46
N VAL A 171 32.83 13.92 19.03
CA VAL A 171 33.42 14.42 17.79
C VAL A 171 34.88 14.71 17.95
N ASP A 172 35.28 15.31 19.10
CA ASP A 172 36.67 15.62 19.40
C ASP A 172 37.49 14.35 19.62
N GLU A 173 36.92 13.32 20.23
CA GLU A 173 37.53 11.99 20.33
C GLU A 173 37.77 11.39 18.95
N ALA A 174 36.77 11.46 18.05
CA ALA A 174 36.92 11.00 16.70
C ALA A 174 37.92 11.83 15.89
N ALA A 175 37.90 13.16 16.00
CA ALA A 175 38.82 14.05 15.35
C ALA A 175 40.28 13.83 15.87
N SER A 176 40.45 13.61 17.18
CA SER A 176 41.71 13.29 17.79
C SER A 176 42.27 11.94 17.36
N SER A 177 41.42 10.90 17.34
CA SER A 177 41.81 9.54 16.90
C SER A 177 42.24 9.49 15.45
N GLU A 178 41.68 10.34 14.60
CA GLU A 178 42.00 10.48 13.18
C GLU A 178 43.09 11.57 12.93
N GLN A 179 43.58 12.20 13.98
CA GLN A 179 44.56 13.25 13.91
C GLN A 179 44.20 14.42 12.99
N LEU A 180 42.91 14.85 13.02
CA LEU A 180 42.47 15.96 12.19
C LEU A 180 43.12 17.27 12.62
N GLY A 181 43.83 17.91 11.68
CA GLY A 181 44.43 19.23 11.82
C GLY A 181 43.53 20.31 11.24
N GLY A 182 43.77 20.66 9.98
CA GLY A 182 42.94 21.66 9.28
C GLY A 182 41.62 21.14 8.79
N ILE A 183 40.55 21.93 8.93
CA ILE A 183 39.20 21.58 8.45
C ILE A 183 38.49 22.78 7.83
N LEU A 184 37.79 22.56 6.73
CA LEU A 184 36.91 23.51 6.04
C LEU A 184 35.52 22.90 5.86
N GLY A 185 34.50 23.62 6.30
CA GLY A 185 33.09 23.26 6.06
C GLY A 185 32.38 24.31 5.24
N VAL A 186 31.53 23.86 4.31
CA VAL A 186 30.69 24.74 3.50
C VAL A 186 29.24 24.23 3.54
N PRO A 187 28.23 25.11 3.52
CA PRO A 187 26.82 24.69 3.57
C PRO A 187 26.38 24.07 2.23
N LEU A 188 25.57 23.04 2.32
CA LEU A 188 24.79 22.49 1.21
C LEU A 188 23.43 23.23 1.17
N LEU A 189 23.31 24.22 0.29
CA LEU A 189 22.13 25.08 0.19
C LEU A 189 21.23 24.64 -0.97
N ALA A 190 20.01 24.23 -0.67
CA ALA A 190 18.96 23.96 -1.65
C ALA A 190 17.92 25.10 -1.61
N GLY A 191 18.11 26.12 -2.43
CA GLY A 191 17.39 27.38 -2.31
C GLY A 191 17.83 28.15 -1.07
N GLU A 192 16.92 28.46 -0.16
CA GLU A 192 17.21 29.12 1.13
C GLU A 192 17.45 28.12 2.28
N GLU A 193 17.21 26.83 2.06
CA GLU A 193 17.32 25.78 3.07
C GLU A 193 18.72 25.17 3.08
N THR A 194 19.33 25.08 4.27
CA THR A 194 20.57 24.31 4.47
C THR A 194 20.20 22.86 4.69
N ILE A 195 20.45 22.00 3.70
CA ILE A 195 20.15 20.56 3.77
C ILE A 195 21.29 19.75 4.41
N GLY A 196 22.45 20.36 4.61
CA GLY A 196 23.62 19.72 5.19
C GLY A 196 24.88 20.56 5.09
N VAL A 197 26.02 19.89 5.32
CA VAL A 197 27.36 20.49 5.26
C VAL A 197 28.29 19.54 4.53
N LEU A 198 29.11 20.09 3.62
CA LEU A 198 30.24 19.42 3.00
C LEU A 198 31.52 19.86 3.70
N LEU A 199 32.30 18.91 4.21
CA LEU A 199 33.50 19.15 4.94
C LEU A 199 34.72 18.53 4.23
N ALA A 200 35.84 19.22 4.30
CA ALA A 200 37.13 18.79 3.80
C ALA A 200 38.18 18.99 4.90
N ALA A 201 38.99 17.97 5.21
CA ALA A 201 39.93 18.01 6.32
C ALA A 201 41.27 17.38 5.96
N ASP A 202 42.33 17.93 6.55
CA ASP A 202 43.69 17.42 6.52
C ASP A 202 44.15 16.96 7.92
N ARG A 203 45.05 15.99 7.97
CA ARG A 203 45.69 15.56 9.22
C ARG A 203 46.71 16.56 9.74
N GLN A 204 47.28 17.34 8.85
CA GLN A 204 48.22 18.41 9.23
C GLN A 204 47.45 19.73 9.43
N PRO A 205 47.93 20.58 10.32
CA PRO A 205 47.48 21.96 10.38
C PRO A 205 47.55 22.61 9.00
N ARG A 206 46.42 23.16 8.56
CA ARG A 206 46.30 23.72 7.20
C ARG A 206 45.44 24.96 7.17
N ARG A 207 45.94 25.99 6.51
CA ARG A 207 45.20 27.20 6.22
C ARG A 207 44.58 27.06 4.82
N PHE A 208 43.29 27.16 4.70
CA PHE A 208 42.58 27.14 3.41
C PHE A 208 42.59 28.54 2.79
N SER A 209 42.98 28.62 1.52
CA SER A 209 42.96 29.86 0.75
C SER A 209 41.53 30.26 0.38
N GLY A 210 41.27 31.55 0.13
CA GLY A 210 39.98 32.02 -0.35
C GLY A 210 39.49 31.28 -1.59
N ARG A 211 40.41 30.91 -2.49
CA ARG A 211 40.08 30.12 -3.70
C ARG A 211 39.61 28.70 -3.40
N GLU A 212 40.24 28.00 -2.46
CA GLU A 212 39.80 26.65 -2.04
C GLU A 212 38.42 26.70 -1.40
N ILE A 213 38.17 27.74 -0.60
CA ILE A 213 36.85 27.97 0.01
C ILE A 213 35.78 28.18 -1.07
N GLU A 214 36.04 29.06 -2.05
CA GLU A 214 35.14 29.32 -3.19
C GLU A 214 34.91 28.07 -4.01
N LEU A 215 35.93 27.27 -4.30
CA LEU A 215 35.84 26.05 -5.07
C LEU A 215 34.99 24.99 -4.37
N LEU A 216 35.19 24.78 -3.07
CA LEU A 216 34.37 23.84 -2.30
C LEU A 216 32.94 24.34 -2.16
N ALA A 217 32.69 25.64 -1.98
CA ALA A 217 31.37 26.23 -1.93
C ALA A 217 30.61 26.09 -3.26
N ALA A 218 31.30 26.27 -4.40
CA ALA A 218 30.70 26.04 -5.71
C ALA A 218 30.30 24.57 -5.93
N LEU A 219 31.18 23.63 -5.55
CA LEU A 219 30.84 22.19 -5.56
C LEU A 219 29.62 21.90 -4.66
N ALA A 220 29.61 22.44 -3.45
CA ALA A 220 28.50 22.25 -2.50
C ALA A 220 27.18 22.78 -3.03
N ALA A 221 27.16 23.91 -3.74
CA ALA A 221 25.95 24.45 -4.34
C ALA A 221 25.35 23.51 -5.40
N HIS A 222 26.20 22.96 -6.29
CA HIS A 222 25.74 21.96 -7.26
C HIS A 222 25.32 20.65 -6.62
N ALA A 223 26.09 20.21 -5.61
CA ALA A 223 25.80 19.00 -4.86
C ALA A 223 24.45 19.07 -4.13
N ALA A 224 24.15 20.20 -3.50
CA ALA A 224 22.89 20.39 -2.78
C ALA A 224 21.67 20.19 -3.67
N VAL A 225 21.69 20.73 -4.89
CA VAL A 225 20.62 20.55 -5.87
C VAL A 225 20.50 19.08 -6.31
N ALA A 226 21.65 18.41 -6.57
CA ALA A 226 21.65 17.01 -6.99
C ALA A 226 21.15 16.08 -5.86
N ILE A 227 21.60 16.30 -4.62
CA ILE A 227 21.16 15.56 -3.43
C ILE A 227 19.66 15.72 -3.23
N ARG A 228 19.14 16.96 -3.29
CA ARG A 228 17.73 17.25 -3.11
C ARG A 228 16.87 16.57 -4.19
N ASN A 229 17.32 16.62 -5.44
CA ASN A 229 16.63 15.96 -6.54
C ASN A 229 16.61 14.44 -6.37
N ALA A 230 17.73 13.83 -5.98
CA ALA A 230 17.78 12.39 -5.72
C ALA A 230 16.87 11.97 -4.56
N GLN A 231 16.86 12.73 -3.45
CA GLN A 231 15.94 12.49 -2.31
C GLN A 231 14.47 12.59 -2.72
N LEU A 232 14.11 13.63 -3.49
CA LEU A 232 12.74 13.79 -4.01
C LEU A 232 12.36 12.63 -4.93
N PHE A 233 13.27 12.21 -5.79
CA PHE A 233 13.01 11.08 -6.70
C PHE A 233 12.77 9.77 -5.94
N GLU A 234 13.57 9.49 -4.90
CA GLU A 234 13.37 8.33 -4.02
C GLU A 234 12.00 8.39 -3.32
N GLN A 235 11.64 9.55 -2.74
CA GLN A 235 10.34 9.75 -2.09
C GLN A 235 9.15 9.56 -3.06
N TYR A 236 9.25 10.10 -4.28
CA TYR A 236 8.22 9.91 -5.31
C TYR A 236 8.06 8.45 -5.70
N ARG A 237 9.18 7.73 -5.83
CA ARG A 237 9.16 6.31 -6.17
C ARG A 237 8.52 5.47 -5.07
N GLU A 238 8.90 5.69 -3.81
CA GLU A 238 8.32 5.01 -2.67
C GLU A 238 6.80 5.26 -2.57
N ALA A 239 6.38 6.51 -2.73
CA ALA A 239 4.96 6.87 -2.74
C ALA A 239 4.18 6.24 -3.91
N ALA A 240 4.78 6.14 -5.10
CA ALA A 240 4.17 5.48 -6.25
C ALA A 240 4.01 3.98 -6.01
N ASP A 241 5.05 3.30 -5.50
CA ASP A 241 5.01 1.87 -5.18
C ASP A 241 3.96 1.57 -4.08
N GLU A 242 3.80 2.45 -3.09
CA GLU A 242 2.78 2.31 -2.05
C GLU A 242 1.36 2.50 -2.60
N LEU A 243 1.18 3.49 -3.47
CA LEU A 243 -0.10 3.73 -4.14
C LEU A 243 -0.52 2.56 -5.03
N GLU A 244 0.41 1.96 -5.78
CA GLU A 244 0.14 0.78 -6.60
C GLU A 244 -0.30 -0.41 -5.74
N ARG A 245 0.38 -0.67 -4.62
CA ARG A 245 0.01 -1.72 -3.66
C ARG A 245 -1.38 -1.49 -3.08
N SER A 246 -1.65 -0.25 -2.66
CA SER A 246 -2.96 0.13 -2.10
C SER A 246 -4.08 -0.05 -3.13
N ASN A 247 -3.86 0.37 -4.37
CA ASN A 247 -4.82 0.19 -5.45
C ASN A 247 -5.10 -1.29 -5.75
N ALA A 248 -4.08 -2.14 -5.76
CA ALA A 248 -4.25 -3.59 -5.97
C ALA A 248 -5.10 -4.23 -4.86
N ILE A 249 -4.88 -3.86 -3.60
CA ILE A 249 -5.68 -4.33 -2.47
C ILE A 249 -7.14 -3.85 -2.59
N LEU A 250 -7.35 -2.58 -2.96
CA LEU A 250 -8.69 -2.02 -3.15
C LEU A 250 -9.45 -2.72 -4.28
N GLN A 251 -8.80 -3.01 -5.40
CA GLN A 251 -9.39 -3.73 -6.52
C GLN A 251 -9.81 -5.14 -6.10
N LEU A 252 -8.91 -5.89 -5.45
CA LEU A 252 -9.23 -7.23 -4.95
C LEU A 252 -10.44 -7.22 -3.98
N THR A 253 -10.46 -6.25 -3.06
CA THR A 253 -11.55 -6.11 -2.10
C THR A 253 -12.87 -5.76 -2.79
N ASN A 254 -12.82 -4.94 -3.82
CA ASN A 254 -13.99 -4.54 -4.60
C ASN A 254 -14.55 -5.73 -5.40
N ASP A 255 -13.70 -6.53 -6.02
CA ASP A 255 -14.09 -7.73 -6.77
C ASP A 255 -14.79 -8.76 -5.87
N ILE A 256 -14.26 -8.98 -4.67
CA ILE A 256 -14.89 -9.87 -3.67
C ILE A 256 -16.27 -9.35 -3.27
N ARG A 257 -16.40 -8.03 -3.02
CA ARG A 257 -17.69 -7.42 -2.67
C ARG A 257 -18.70 -7.53 -3.80
N GLN A 258 -18.26 -7.30 -5.03
CA GLN A 258 -19.10 -7.36 -6.21
C GLN A 258 -19.68 -8.75 -6.42
N ARG A 259 -18.85 -9.80 -6.32
CA ARG A 259 -19.32 -11.20 -6.40
C ARG A 259 -20.34 -11.54 -5.32
N ALA A 260 -20.13 -11.05 -4.10
CA ALA A 260 -21.08 -11.28 -3.00
C ALA A 260 -22.44 -10.58 -3.25
N ILE A 261 -22.44 -9.39 -3.87
CA ILE A 261 -23.66 -8.66 -4.25
C ILE A 261 -24.40 -9.42 -5.37
N GLU A 262 -23.70 -9.80 -6.43
CA GLU A 262 -24.27 -10.54 -7.56
C GLU A 262 -24.89 -11.87 -7.13
N LEU A 263 -24.18 -12.60 -6.25
CA LEU A 263 -24.72 -13.83 -5.69
C LEU A 263 -25.98 -13.57 -4.87
N ARG A 264 -26.00 -12.54 -4.02
CA ARG A 264 -27.17 -12.18 -3.22
C ARG A 264 -28.36 -11.82 -4.10
N GLU A 265 -28.17 -11.06 -5.18
CA GLU A 265 -29.24 -10.71 -6.14
C GLU A 265 -29.77 -11.96 -6.84
N THR A 266 -28.87 -12.85 -7.28
CA THR A 266 -29.25 -14.12 -7.90
C THR A 266 -30.07 -14.97 -6.96
N LEU A 267 -29.63 -15.17 -5.72
CA LEU A 267 -30.35 -15.96 -4.71
C LEU A 267 -31.70 -15.32 -4.33
N THR A 268 -31.74 -14.00 -4.20
CA THR A 268 -32.99 -13.28 -3.97
C THR A 268 -33.98 -13.53 -5.12
N GLY A 269 -33.51 -13.50 -6.37
CA GLY A 269 -34.30 -13.85 -7.53
C GLY A 269 -34.82 -15.29 -7.51
N VAL A 270 -34.01 -16.26 -7.06
CA VAL A 270 -34.44 -17.66 -6.87
C VAL A 270 -35.58 -17.73 -5.86
N VAL A 271 -35.41 -17.13 -4.68
CA VAL A 271 -36.44 -17.15 -3.63
C VAL A 271 -37.75 -16.50 -4.07
N ILE A 272 -37.72 -15.34 -4.73
CA ILE A 272 -38.89 -14.61 -5.22
C ILE A 272 -39.67 -15.42 -6.26
N ARG A 273 -38.97 -16.18 -7.11
CA ARG A 273 -39.65 -17.06 -8.10
C ARG A 273 -40.17 -18.36 -7.50
N GLY A 274 -40.07 -18.57 -6.20
CA GLY A 274 -40.48 -19.78 -5.51
C GLY A 274 -39.51 -20.95 -5.64
N GLY A 275 -38.24 -20.66 -5.96
CA GLY A 275 -37.17 -21.68 -6.00
C GLY A 275 -36.90 -22.24 -4.61
N GLY A 276 -36.63 -23.55 -4.56
CA GLY A 276 -36.39 -24.29 -3.32
C GLY A 276 -34.91 -24.44 -2.94
N PHE A 277 -34.68 -25.30 -1.95
CA PHE A 277 -33.33 -25.57 -1.40
C PHE A 277 -32.32 -26.03 -2.45
N ALA A 278 -32.78 -26.84 -3.42
CA ALA A 278 -31.92 -27.39 -4.47
C ALA A 278 -31.33 -26.30 -5.38
N GLU A 279 -32.13 -25.29 -5.73
CA GLU A 279 -31.69 -24.19 -6.57
C GLU A 279 -30.72 -23.26 -5.81
N VAL A 280 -31.02 -22.96 -4.54
CA VAL A 280 -30.15 -22.18 -3.70
C VAL A 280 -28.82 -22.90 -3.52
N ALA A 281 -28.83 -24.21 -3.21
CA ALA A 281 -27.60 -25.00 -3.05
C ALA A 281 -26.77 -25.06 -4.33
N ALA A 282 -27.41 -25.21 -5.49
CA ALA A 282 -26.73 -25.25 -6.79
C ALA A 282 -26.06 -23.92 -7.16
N GLU A 283 -26.70 -22.77 -6.88
CA GLU A 283 -26.09 -21.45 -7.11
C GLU A 283 -24.87 -21.22 -6.22
N ILE A 284 -24.96 -21.59 -4.94
CA ILE A 284 -23.81 -21.49 -4.01
C ILE A 284 -22.70 -22.44 -4.43
N ALA A 285 -23.02 -23.71 -4.76
CA ALA A 285 -22.03 -24.69 -5.21
C ALA A 285 -21.25 -24.18 -6.44
N ARG A 286 -21.95 -23.56 -7.38
CA ARG A 286 -21.32 -22.93 -8.56
C ARG A 286 -20.41 -21.75 -8.16
N ALA A 287 -20.85 -20.93 -7.21
CA ALA A 287 -20.08 -19.75 -6.77
C ALA A 287 -18.80 -20.12 -6.00
N ILE A 288 -18.84 -21.18 -5.17
CA ILE A 288 -17.68 -21.62 -4.38
C ILE A 288 -16.85 -22.71 -5.06
N GLY A 289 -17.34 -23.30 -6.15
CA GLY A 289 -16.66 -24.39 -6.85
C GLY A 289 -16.59 -25.72 -6.07
N ALA A 290 -17.54 -25.94 -5.14
CA ALA A 290 -17.60 -27.13 -4.29
C ALA A 290 -19.04 -27.56 -4.06
N ASP A 291 -19.25 -28.85 -3.76
CA ASP A 291 -20.59 -29.39 -3.48
C ASP A 291 -21.16 -28.78 -2.18
N VAL A 292 -22.45 -28.48 -2.21
CA VAL A 292 -23.18 -27.91 -1.08
C VAL A 292 -24.38 -28.76 -0.73
N THR A 293 -24.50 -29.12 0.54
CA THR A 293 -25.63 -29.85 1.11
C THR A 293 -26.39 -28.96 2.08
N VAL A 294 -27.70 -28.98 2.01
CA VAL A 294 -28.62 -28.32 2.94
C VAL A 294 -29.24 -29.38 3.84
N LEU A 295 -29.05 -29.22 5.15
CA LEU A 295 -29.67 -30.04 6.18
C LEU A 295 -30.76 -29.24 6.90
N GLY A 296 -31.86 -29.89 7.26
CA GLY A 296 -32.96 -29.30 8.00
C GLY A 296 -32.73 -29.31 9.52
N ALA A 297 -33.79 -28.98 10.27
CA ALA A 297 -33.74 -28.81 11.72
C ALA A 297 -33.45 -30.10 12.49
N ASN A 298 -33.80 -31.26 11.95
CA ASN A 298 -33.57 -32.58 12.53
C ASN A 298 -32.45 -33.33 11.79
N ASP A 299 -31.53 -32.58 11.13
CA ASP A 299 -30.39 -33.07 10.38
C ASP A 299 -30.80 -33.91 9.14
N GLU A 300 -32.09 -33.87 8.72
CA GLU A 300 -32.60 -34.45 7.48
C GLU A 300 -32.02 -33.71 6.27
N ARG A 301 -31.65 -34.42 5.23
CA ARG A 301 -31.12 -33.83 4.00
C ARG A 301 -32.24 -33.23 3.16
N LEU A 302 -32.22 -31.93 2.99
CA LEU A 302 -33.16 -31.17 2.17
C LEU A 302 -32.69 -31.08 0.70
N SER A 303 -31.39 -30.99 0.48
CA SER A 303 -30.77 -30.89 -0.83
C SER A 303 -29.29 -31.21 -0.81
N GLY A 304 -28.70 -31.59 -1.95
CA GLY A 304 -27.27 -31.84 -2.14
C GLY A 304 -26.84 -33.31 -2.00
N PRO A 305 -25.55 -33.61 -2.22
CA PRO A 305 -25.02 -34.96 -2.17
C PRO A 305 -24.93 -35.52 -0.74
N ASP A 306 -24.89 -36.85 -0.61
CA ASP A 306 -24.93 -37.56 0.66
C ASP A 306 -23.59 -37.47 1.46
N THR A 307 -22.53 -37.09 0.79
CA THR A 307 -21.16 -37.17 1.34
C THR A 307 -20.75 -35.96 2.18
N ALA A 308 -21.42 -34.83 2.06
CA ALA A 308 -20.96 -33.55 2.59
C ALA A 308 -21.30 -33.31 4.08
N GLY A 309 -22.12 -34.13 4.72
CA GLY A 309 -22.67 -33.82 6.04
C GLY A 309 -22.38 -34.83 7.16
N ALA A 310 -21.58 -35.87 6.96
CA ALA A 310 -21.36 -36.91 7.94
C ALA A 310 -20.79 -36.36 9.27
N GLY A 311 -21.63 -36.32 10.31
CA GLY A 311 -21.27 -35.88 11.65
C GLY A 311 -21.51 -34.39 11.98
N VAL A 312 -22.04 -33.63 11.03
CA VAL A 312 -22.38 -32.22 11.23
C VAL A 312 -23.90 -32.06 11.32
N GLY A 313 -24.40 -31.41 12.35
CA GLY A 313 -25.80 -31.18 12.57
C GLY A 313 -26.05 -30.21 13.71
N ARG A 314 -27.28 -30.22 14.25
CA ARG A 314 -27.68 -29.32 15.33
C ARG A 314 -26.72 -29.32 16.52
N ALA A 315 -26.22 -30.50 16.93
CA ALA A 315 -25.28 -30.61 18.04
C ALA A 315 -23.98 -29.83 17.86
N THR A 316 -23.58 -29.60 16.61
CA THR A 316 -22.36 -28.85 16.26
C THR A 316 -22.45 -27.38 16.66
N PHE A 317 -23.64 -26.79 16.64
CA PHE A 317 -23.84 -25.36 16.87
C PHE A 317 -24.24 -25.00 18.30
N GLY A 318 -24.51 -25.98 19.16
CA GLY A 318 -24.86 -25.78 20.59
C GLY A 318 -26.30 -25.35 20.83
N ASP A 319 -26.62 -25.11 22.11
CA ASP A 319 -27.94 -24.62 22.54
C ASP A 319 -27.73 -23.53 23.61
N PRO A 320 -28.00 -22.25 23.31
CA PRO A 320 -28.50 -21.70 22.03
C PRO A 320 -27.49 -21.79 20.88
N PRO A 321 -27.98 -21.91 19.63
CA PRO A 321 -27.09 -22.10 18.47
C PRO A 321 -26.24 -20.88 18.18
N VAL A 322 -24.94 -21.14 17.97
CA VAL A 322 -23.97 -20.09 17.61
C VAL A 322 -24.08 -19.81 16.11
N SER A 323 -24.11 -18.53 15.74
CA SER A 323 -24.24 -18.10 14.33
C SER A 323 -22.94 -18.17 13.54
N ALA A 324 -21.82 -18.53 14.17
CA ALA A 324 -20.51 -18.60 13.52
C ALA A 324 -20.39 -19.85 12.65
N PRO A 325 -19.71 -19.76 11.49
CA PRO A 325 -19.33 -20.93 10.69
C PRO A 325 -18.47 -21.91 11.49
N HIS A 326 -18.72 -23.19 11.32
CA HIS A 326 -17.93 -24.27 11.92
C HIS A 326 -17.07 -24.97 10.87
N ARG A 327 -15.76 -25.02 11.10
CA ARG A 327 -14.81 -25.78 10.25
C ARG A 327 -14.61 -27.18 10.83
N PHE A 328 -14.63 -28.18 9.97
CA PHE A 328 -14.44 -29.58 10.36
C PHE A 328 -13.61 -30.33 9.33
N THR A 329 -13.15 -31.52 9.69
CA THR A 329 -12.44 -32.42 8.77
C THR A 329 -13.26 -33.70 8.60
N SER A 330 -13.41 -34.14 7.35
CA SER A 330 -14.08 -35.37 6.97
C SER A 330 -13.19 -36.23 6.05
N ASP A 331 -13.66 -37.43 5.71
CA ASP A 331 -12.97 -38.30 4.74
C ASP A 331 -12.88 -37.66 3.33
N ALA A 332 -13.76 -36.71 3.02
CA ALA A 332 -13.79 -35.97 1.77
C ALA A 332 -12.89 -34.73 1.75
N GLY A 333 -12.21 -34.40 2.87
CA GLY A 333 -11.36 -33.23 3.02
C GLY A 333 -11.81 -32.26 4.11
N GLU A 334 -11.38 -31.01 4.02
CA GLU A 334 -11.84 -29.94 4.92
C GLU A 334 -13.25 -29.48 4.55
N GLY A 335 -14.08 -29.28 5.57
CA GLY A 335 -15.44 -28.81 5.42
C GLY A 335 -15.76 -27.57 6.22
N VAL A 336 -16.80 -26.88 5.80
CA VAL A 336 -17.40 -25.74 6.50
C VAL A 336 -18.90 -25.96 6.59
N ALA A 337 -19.43 -25.78 7.80
CA ALA A 337 -20.86 -25.78 8.06
C ALA A 337 -21.30 -24.38 8.56
N VAL A 338 -22.38 -23.87 7.99
CA VAL A 338 -22.97 -22.59 8.38
C VAL A 338 -24.40 -22.83 8.86
N PRO A 339 -24.77 -22.43 10.08
CA PRO A 339 -26.10 -22.63 10.62
C PRO A 339 -27.13 -21.76 9.90
N VAL A 340 -28.32 -22.31 9.67
CA VAL A 340 -29.50 -21.61 9.20
C VAL A 340 -30.36 -21.28 10.41
N LEU A 341 -30.45 -20.00 10.73
CA LEU A 341 -31.14 -19.52 11.92
C LEU A 341 -32.39 -18.72 11.57
N LEU A 342 -33.49 -19.03 12.25
CA LEU A 342 -34.71 -18.25 12.28
C LEU A 342 -34.95 -17.63 13.66
N ARG A 343 -35.95 -16.77 13.82
CA ARG A 343 -36.34 -16.24 15.13
C ARG A 343 -36.71 -17.36 16.13
N SER A 344 -37.20 -18.46 15.65
CA SER A 344 -37.55 -19.65 16.43
C SER A 344 -36.35 -20.52 16.86
N GLY A 345 -35.12 -20.16 16.43
CA GLY A 345 -33.90 -20.89 16.71
C GLY A 345 -33.27 -21.57 15.49
N TYR A 346 -32.61 -22.69 15.71
CA TYR A 346 -31.95 -23.46 14.66
C TYR A 346 -32.98 -24.10 13.71
N ALA A 347 -32.81 -23.86 12.42
CA ALA A 347 -33.66 -24.35 11.37
C ALA A 347 -32.95 -25.30 10.40
N GLY A 348 -31.64 -25.46 10.54
CA GLY A 348 -30.83 -26.32 9.70
C GLY A 348 -29.41 -25.80 9.53
N CYS A 349 -28.68 -26.35 8.61
CA CYS A 349 -27.35 -25.82 8.23
C CYS A 349 -27.05 -26.06 6.76
N MET A 350 -26.15 -25.27 6.21
CA MET A 350 -25.52 -25.54 4.92
C MET A 350 -24.11 -26.07 5.16
N VAL A 351 -23.76 -27.16 4.46
CA VAL A 351 -22.49 -27.85 4.62
C VAL A 351 -21.82 -27.96 3.27
N THR A 352 -20.52 -27.71 3.21
CA THR A 352 -19.69 -27.96 2.05
C THR A 352 -18.41 -28.67 2.48
N THR A 353 -17.87 -29.52 1.59
CA THR A 353 -16.58 -30.16 1.75
C THR A 353 -15.77 -29.98 0.47
N ALA A 354 -14.47 -29.77 0.60
CA ALA A 354 -13.57 -29.60 -0.54
C ALA A 354 -12.23 -30.30 -0.28
N ALA A 355 -11.61 -30.79 -1.33
CA ALA A 355 -10.27 -31.41 -1.26
C ALA A 355 -9.18 -30.39 -0.92
N THR A 356 -9.43 -29.10 -1.18
CA THR A 356 -8.54 -27.97 -0.82
C THR A 356 -9.21 -27.12 0.25
N PRO A 357 -8.44 -26.50 1.16
CA PRO A 357 -9.00 -25.62 2.18
C PRO A 357 -9.84 -24.49 1.57
N LEU A 358 -11.04 -24.32 2.11
CA LEU A 358 -11.95 -23.24 1.72
C LEU A 358 -11.45 -21.92 2.28
N ASP A 359 -11.33 -20.91 1.44
CA ASP A 359 -10.93 -19.57 1.83
C ASP A 359 -12.07 -18.81 2.54
N ASP A 360 -11.76 -17.65 3.07
CA ASP A 360 -12.75 -16.83 3.77
C ASP A 360 -13.81 -16.24 2.83
N GLU A 361 -13.54 -16.17 1.51
CA GLU A 361 -14.51 -15.77 0.52
C GLU A 361 -15.60 -16.84 0.37
N ALA A 362 -15.22 -18.10 0.20
CA ALA A 362 -16.14 -19.24 0.12
C ALA A 362 -17.03 -19.35 1.38
N VAL A 363 -16.46 -19.13 2.57
CA VAL A 363 -17.21 -19.12 3.83
C VAL A 363 -18.25 -17.99 3.86
N ARG A 364 -17.89 -16.80 3.38
CA ARG A 364 -18.84 -15.67 3.26
C ARG A 364 -19.97 -15.97 2.28
N LEU A 365 -19.65 -16.52 1.11
CA LEU A 365 -20.66 -16.89 0.12
C LEU A 365 -21.60 -17.97 0.66
N LEU A 366 -21.09 -18.96 1.37
CA LEU A 366 -21.91 -19.98 2.04
C LEU A 366 -22.83 -19.36 3.11
N THR A 367 -22.36 -18.35 3.83
CA THR A 367 -23.17 -17.62 4.82
C THR A 367 -24.32 -16.84 4.17
N ILE A 368 -24.10 -16.26 2.98
CA ILE A 368 -25.16 -15.63 2.18
C ILE A 368 -26.19 -16.68 1.77
N GLY A 369 -25.72 -17.85 1.34
CA GLY A 369 -26.59 -18.99 1.02
C GLY A 369 -27.45 -19.44 2.20
N ALA A 370 -26.86 -19.58 3.39
CA ALA A 370 -27.59 -19.96 4.60
C ALA A 370 -28.73 -18.97 4.93
N THR A 371 -28.47 -17.67 4.73
CA THR A 371 -29.52 -16.64 4.88
C THR A 371 -30.63 -16.81 3.87
N SER A 372 -30.31 -17.17 2.62
CA SER A 372 -31.32 -17.43 1.57
C SER A 372 -32.15 -18.69 1.85
N VAL A 373 -31.50 -19.77 2.36
CA VAL A 373 -32.19 -20.96 2.84
C VAL A 373 -33.16 -20.63 3.99
N ALA A 374 -32.74 -19.76 4.91
CA ALA A 374 -33.62 -19.29 5.99
C ALA A 374 -34.86 -18.59 5.44
N LEU A 375 -34.72 -17.79 4.38
CA LEU A 375 -35.85 -17.15 3.70
C LEU A 375 -36.80 -18.18 3.03
N VAL A 376 -36.22 -19.22 2.38
CA VAL A 376 -37.03 -20.30 1.79
C VAL A 376 -37.84 -21.01 2.88
N ILE A 377 -37.21 -21.42 3.99
CA ILE A 377 -37.89 -22.06 5.14
C ILE A 377 -38.99 -21.15 5.70
N ALA A 378 -38.72 -19.86 5.89
CA ALA A 378 -39.68 -18.91 6.41
C ALA A 378 -40.90 -18.74 5.46
N SER A 379 -40.62 -18.69 4.16
CA SER A 379 -41.68 -18.59 3.11
C SER A 379 -42.56 -19.85 3.09
N GLU A 380 -41.95 -21.04 3.09
CA GLU A 380 -42.70 -22.32 3.10
C GLU A 380 -43.57 -22.45 4.37
N ARG A 381 -43.00 -22.11 5.55
CA ARG A 381 -43.78 -22.10 6.82
C ARG A 381 -44.93 -21.11 6.76
N SER A 382 -44.68 -19.91 6.24
CA SER A 382 -45.73 -18.87 6.13
C SER A 382 -46.87 -19.29 5.19
N LEU A 383 -46.52 -19.93 4.09
CA LEU A 383 -47.50 -20.49 3.16
C LEU A 383 -48.33 -21.61 3.82
N ALA A 384 -47.65 -22.55 4.49
CA ALA A 384 -48.33 -23.64 5.21
C ALA A 384 -49.24 -23.12 6.32
N GLU A 385 -48.80 -22.13 7.12
CA GLU A 385 -49.64 -21.50 8.12
C GLU A 385 -50.84 -20.76 7.54
N ALA A 386 -50.65 -20.06 6.42
CA ALA A 386 -51.77 -19.39 5.69
C ALA A 386 -52.77 -20.40 5.16
N GLU A 387 -52.29 -21.52 4.64
CA GLU A 387 -53.15 -22.61 4.16
C GLU A 387 -53.93 -23.26 5.30
N LEU A 388 -53.27 -23.57 6.41
CA LEU A 388 -53.94 -24.10 7.61
C LEU A 388 -54.98 -23.12 8.16
N ARG A 389 -54.69 -21.83 8.20
CA ARG A 389 -55.63 -20.80 8.64
C ARG A 389 -56.86 -20.76 7.73
N THR A 390 -56.63 -20.76 6.41
CA THR A 390 -57.71 -20.74 5.42
C THR A 390 -58.59 -21.99 5.53
N ARG A 391 -58.00 -23.18 5.73
CA ARG A 391 -58.68 -24.42 6.00
C ARG A 391 -59.51 -24.38 7.29
N GLY A 392 -58.93 -23.87 8.39
CA GLY A 392 -59.58 -23.70 9.67
C GLY A 392 -60.79 -22.73 9.61
N GLU A 393 -60.62 -21.60 8.93
CA GLU A 393 -61.69 -20.63 8.71
C GLU A 393 -62.85 -21.24 7.89
N PHE A 394 -62.52 -22.11 6.93
CA PHE A 394 -63.55 -22.82 6.15
C PHE A 394 -64.33 -23.80 7.03
N VAL A 395 -63.68 -24.63 7.81
CA VAL A 395 -64.32 -25.57 8.76
C VAL A 395 -65.19 -24.81 9.75
N ASN A 396 -64.77 -23.73 10.34
CA ASN A 396 -65.53 -22.89 11.26
C ASN A 396 -66.79 -22.27 10.55
N ALA A 397 -66.63 -21.83 9.31
CA ALA A 397 -67.77 -21.31 8.55
C ALA A 397 -68.81 -22.41 8.21
N LEU A 398 -68.32 -23.63 8.01
CA LEU A 398 -69.26 -24.80 7.76
C LEU A 398 -70.02 -25.16 9.06
N LEU A 399 -69.49 -25.01 10.22
CA LEU A 399 -70.06 -25.33 11.52
C LEU A 399 -70.94 -24.21 12.08
N ALA A 400 -70.95 -23.03 11.49
CA ALA A 400 -71.67 -21.87 11.98
C ALA A 400 -73.25 -22.19 11.94
N PRO A 401 -73.97 -21.80 13.02
CA PRO A 401 -75.46 -22.11 13.11
C PRO A 401 -76.27 -21.48 12.00
N ASP A 402 -75.81 -20.40 11.39
CA ASP A 402 -76.48 -19.64 10.33
C ASP A 402 -75.78 -19.85 8.98
N ALA A 403 -75.13 -20.95 8.80
CA ALA A 403 -74.39 -21.26 7.59
C ALA A 403 -75.26 -21.35 6.33
N ASP A 404 -75.05 -20.49 5.34
CA ASP A 404 -75.72 -20.54 4.06
C ASP A 404 -75.00 -21.52 3.11
N GLU A 405 -75.74 -22.56 2.67
CA GLU A 405 -75.25 -23.63 1.81
C GLU A 405 -74.62 -23.07 0.52
N ALA A 406 -75.25 -22.08 -0.12
CA ALA A 406 -74.73 -21.48 -1.35
C ALA A 406 -73.44 -20.73 -1.14
N SER A 407 -73.29 -20.07 0.00
CA SER A 407 -72.05 -19.38 0.40
C SER A 407 -70.92 -20.36 0.69
N ILE A 408 -71.22 -21.44 1.41
CA ILE A 408 -70.23 -22.49 1.74
C ILE A 408 -69.75 -23.19 0.47
N ARG A 409 -70.66 -23.58 -0.44
CA ARG A 409 -70.27 -24.20 -1.73
C ARG A 409 -69.38 -23.26 -2.59
N ARG A 410 -69.67 -21.96 -2.62
CA ARG A 410 -68.79 -20.98 -3.32
C ARG A 410 -67.42 -20.94 -2.71
N ARG A 411 -67.36 -20.89 -1.37
CA ARG A 411 -66.06 -20.81 -0.63
C ARG A 411 -65.27 -22.11 -0.81
N ALA A 412 -65.89 -23.27 -0.76
CA ALA A 412 -65.29 -24.56 -1.02
C ALA A 412 -64.63 -24.63 -2.39
N ARG A 413 -65.33 -24.18 -3.44
CA ARG A 413 -64.73 -24.12 -4.80
C ARG A 413 -63.52 -23.18 -4.89
N SER A 414 -63.56 -22.03 -4.18
CA SER A 414 -62.43 -21.11 -4.20
C SER A 414 -61.24 -21.63 -3.43
N THR A 415 -61.40 -22.54 -2.47
CA THR A 415 -60.36 -23.17 -1.65
C THR A 415 -59.95 -24.57 -2.12
N GLY A 416 -60.59 -25.07 -3.25
CA GLY A 416 -60.28 -26.38 -3.80
C GLY A 416 -60.81 -27.55 -2.94
N ILE A 417 -61.76 -27.28 -2.05
CA ILE A 417 -62.37 -28.29 -1.16
C ILE A 417 -63.58 -28.91 -1.82
N ASP A 418 -63.60 -30.24 -1.92
CA ASP A 418 -64.80 -30.98 -2.36
C ASP A 418 -65.62 -31.33 -1.11
N ILE A 419 -66.69 -30.56 -0.86
CA ILE A 419 -67.59 -30.78 0.29
C ILE A 419 -68.36 -32.11 0.16
N ASP A 420 -68.73 -32.50 -1.05
CA ASP A 420 -69.50 -33.70 -1.27
C ASP A 420 -68.67 -34.99 -1.06
N ALA A 421 -67.39 -34.88 -1.02
CA ALA A 421 -66.45 -35.96 -0.69
C ALA A 421 -66.29 -36.18 0.84
N ILE A 422 -66.69 -35.22 1.69
CA ILE A 422 -66.60 -35.35 3.14
C ILE A 422 -67.56 -36.46 3.62
N SER A 423 -67.00 -37.54 4.13
CA SER A 423 -67.74 -38.69 4.63
C SER A 423 -67.80 -38.86 6.13
N ILE A 424 -66.83 -38.24 6.86
CA ILE A 424 -66.70 -38.30 8.31
C ILE A 424 -66.47 -36.92 8.90
N VAL A 425 -67.22 -36.63 9.95
CA VAL A 425 -66.97 -35.53 10.86
C VAL A 425 -66.56 -36.10 12.20
N ALA A 426 -65.35 -35.95 12.59
CA ALA A 426 -64.85 -36.37 13.95
C ALA A 426 -64.71 -35.14 14.85
N VAL A 427 -65.18 -35.25 16.08
CA VAL A 427 -65.02 -34.22 17.10
C VAL A 427 -64.15 -34.81 18.18
N LEU A 428 -63.00 -34.15 18.39
CA LEU A 428 -62.02 -34.51 19.39
C LEU A 428 -62.21 -33.60 20.59
N ASP A 429 -62.46 -34.19 21.75
CA ASP A 429 -62.49 -33.48 23.03
C ASP A 429 -61.10 -33.63 23.65
N PRO A 430 -60.29 -32.58 23.82
CA PRO A 430 -58.98 -32.67 24.43
C PRO A 430 -59.00 -33.05 25.91
N GLY A 431 -60.14 -32.90 26.57
CA GLY A 431 -60.30 -33.28 27.96
C GLY A 431 -59.34 -32.57 28.90
N ALA A 432 -58.47 -33.32 29.61
CA ALA A 432 -57.46 -32.79 30.53
C ALA A 432 -56.08 -32.59 29.86
N GLU A 433 -55.92 -32.93 28.60
CA GLU A 433 -54.66 -32.77 27.85
C GLU A 433 -54.54 -31.35 27.24
N ASP A 434 -53.33 -30.98 26.84
CA ASP A 434 -53.09 -29.65 26.25
C ASP A 434 -53.90 -29.53 24.91
N PRO A 435 -54.83 -28.58 24.79
CA PRO A 435 -55.61 -28.36 23.59
C PRO A 435 -54.73 -28.15 22.32
N ARG A 436 -53.52 -27.68 22.50
CA ARG A 436 -52.59 -27.49 21.38
C ARG A 436 -52.03 -28.80 20.83
N GLU A 437 -51.78 -29.80 21.72
CA GLU A 437 -51.33 -31.12 21.26
C GLU A 437 -52.45 -31.83 20.52
N ALA A 438 -53.66 -31.74 21.00
CA ALA A 438 -54.83 -32.29 20.32
C ALA A 438 -55.04 -31.64 18.93
N ALA A 439 -54.94 -30.32 18.83
CA ALA A 439 -55.02 -29.59 17.58
C ALA A 439 -53.92 -29.98 16.60
N GLN A 440 -52.68 -30.15 17.05
CA GLN A 440 -51.55 -30.61 16.24
C GLN A 440 -51.75 -32.05 15.75
N LEU A 441 -52.19 -32.95 16.59
CA LEU A 441 -52.50 -34.32 16.23
C LEU A 441 -53.62 -34.36 15.18
N ALA A 442 -54.70 -33.64 15.43
CA ALA A 442 -55.83 -33.52 14.47
C ALA A 442 -55.39 -32.94 13.11
N SER A 443 -54.54 -31.90 13.13
CA SER A 443 -53.99 -31.30 11.91
C SER A 443 -53.13 -32.27 11.11
N ARG A 444 -52.30 -33.07 11.80
CA ARG A 444 -51.48 -34.12 11.17
C ARG A 444 -52.31 -35.20 10.54
N LEU A 445 -53.25 -35.80 11.33
CA LEU A 445 -54.13 -36.84 10.86
C LEU A 445 -55.01 -36.38 9.71
N SER A 446 -55.58 -35.17 9.79
CA SER A 446 -56.37 -34.62 8.69
C SER A 446 -55.54 -34.42 7.44
N GLY A 447 -54.29 -33.95 7.56
CA GLY A 447 -53.35 -33.79 6.43
C GLY A 447 -53.01 -35.12 5.74
N GLU A 448 -52.69 -36.18 6.51
CA GLU A 448 -52.41 -37.52 5.96
C GLU A 448 -53.60 -38.18 5.25
N LEU A 449 -54.81 -37.85 5.69
CA LEU A 449 -56.06 -38.41 5.15
C LEU A 449 -56.75 -37.51 4.11
N GLY A 450 -56.07 -36.40 3.73
CA GLY A 450 -56.63 -35.43 2.77
C GLY A 450 -57.82 -34.67 3.33
N GLY A 451 -57.97 -34.60 4.64
CA GLY A 451 -59.05 -33.91 5.34
C GLY A 451 -58.68 -32.52 5.83
N TRP A 452 -59.56 -31.95 6.65
CA TRP A 452 -59.43 -30.61 7.22
C TRP A 452 -59.72 -30.64 8.72
N SER A 453 -59.04 -29.83 9.50
CA SER A 453 -59.28 -29.69 10.94
C SER A 453 -59.35 -28.22 11.36
N ALA A 454 -60.12 -27.93 12.41
CA ALA A 454 -60.18 -26.61 13.02
C ALA A 454 -60.57 -26.72 14.50
N ASP A 455 -60.08 -25.74 15.27
CA ASP A 455 -60.55 -25.52 16.63
C ASP A 455 -61.93 -24.86 16.55
N HIS A 456 -62.88 -25.47 17.20
CA HIS A 456 -64.26 -24.97 17.30
C HIS A 456 -64.75 -25.07 18.76
N ALA A 457 -64.94 -23.92 19.41
CA ALA A 457 -65.18 -23.83 20.84
C ALA A 457 -64.09 -24.58 21.64
N ASP A 458 -64.43 -25.54 22.47
CA ASP A 458 -63.52 -26.33 23.32
C ASP A 458 -63.10 -27.67 22.68
N HIS A 459 -63.42 -27.88 21.38
CA HIS A 459 -63.19 -29.12 20.65
C HIS A 459 -62.41 -28.90 19.35
N VAL A 460 -61.73 -29.94 18.93
CA VAL A 460 -61.09 -29.93 17.58
C VAL A 460 -61.96 -30.73 16.62
N VAL A 461 -62.46 -30.12 15.57
CA VAL A 461 -63.28 -30.76 14.53
C VAL A 461 -62.43 -31.15 13.37
N VAL A 462 -62.53 -32.41 12.94
CA VAL A 462 -61.83 -32.98 11.78
C VAL A 462 -62.81 -33.45 10.78
N LEU A 463 -62.66 -33.01 9.53
CA LEU A 463 -63.46 -33.42 8.37
C LEU A 463 -62.58 -34.31 7.46
N LEU A 464 -63.06 -35.53 7.20
CA LEU A 464 -62.34 -36.54 6.43
C LEU A 464 -63.10 -36.97 5.20
N PRO A 465 -62.48 -36.90 4.00
CA PRO A 465 -63.09 -37.40 2.77
C PRO A 465 -62.80 -38.89 2.58
N GLY A 466 -63.74 -39.63 2.04
CA GLY A 466 -63.62 -40.99 1.46
C GLY A 466 -63.15 -42.11 2.42
N VAL A 467 -63.18 -41.92 3.73
CA VAL A 467 -62.78 -42.92 4.76
C VAL A 467 -63.97 -43.45 5.50
N THR A 468 -63.89 -44.69 5.98
CA THR A 468 -64.91 -45.28 6.85
C THR A 468 -64.69 -44.97 8.31
N ALA A 469 -65.74 -44.98 9.12
CA ALA A 469 -65.63 -44.75 10.59
C ALA A 469 -64.74 -45.80 11.32
N ALA A 470 -64.61 -46.99 10.77
CA ALA A 470 -63.76 -48.05 11.27
C ALA A 470 -62.30 -47.71 11.04
N GLU A 471 -61.93 -47.33 9.84
CA GLU A 471 -60.51 -46.90 9.50
C GLU A 471 -60.11 -45.66 10.26
N THR A 472 -61.01 -44.69 10.45
CA THR A 472 -60.73 -43.50 11.22
C THR A 472 -60.45 -43.83 12.68
N ARG A 473 -61.23 -44.73 13.28
CA ARG A 473 -61.10 -45.14 14.65
C ARG A 473 -59.81 -45.92 14.91
N GLU A 474 -59.36 -46.75 13.96
CA GLU A 474 -58.12 -47.53 14.06
C GLU A 474 -56.86 -46.61 13.96
N ARG A 475 -56.95 -45.48 13.26
CA ARG A 475 -55.82 -44.53 13.12
C ARG A 475 -55.74 -43.47 14.21
N ILE A 476 -56.83 -43.22 14.93
CA ILE A 476 -56.89 -42.27 16.04
C ILE A 476 -56.58 -42.98 17.38
N ALA A 477 -56.79 -44.28 17.49
CA ALA A 477 -56.44 -45.10 18.67
C ALA A 477 -54.93 -45.41 18.69
#